data_f4e7ea31b730fb80ea06add0465c565d
#
_entry.id   f4e7ea31b730fb80ea06add0465c565d
#
_cell.length_a   1.000
_cell.length_b   1.000
_cell.length_c   1.000
_cell.angle_alpha   90.00
_cell.angle_beta   90.00
_cell.angle_gamma   90.00
#
_symmetry.space_group_name_H-M   'P 1'
#
loop_
_entity.id
_entity.type
_entity.pdbx_description
1 polymer ?
#
loop_
_entity_poly.entity_id
_entity_poly.type
_entity_poly.pdbx_seq_one_letter_code
_entity_poly.pdbx_strand_id
1 'polypeptide(L)'
;MSRPGSADRVRDAMIPEPRSLDASAPAQEAGSHLTQPDVRAVYVSDADGFVGVVTRKTLVQEVVAAGRDPREVRVGEIAEQPNWTIDPDVPLDEAFALLEEWDAERVPVVEAGVLVGVLSRSALQRRLAEDEPPADLDALEL
;
A
#
# COMPACT_ATOMS: atom_id res chain seq x y z
N MET A 1 7.41 10.26 29.39
CA MET A 1 6.60 10.37 28.18
C MET A 1 7.39 9.84 26.98
N SER A 2 6.81 8.99 26.21
CA SER A 2 7.49 8.47 25.04
C SER A 2 7.53 9.52 23.93
N ARG A 3 8.59 9.47 23.12
CA ARG A 3 8.69 10.32 21.95
C ARG A 3 7.66 9.87 20.90
N PRO A 4 7.14 10.80 20.08
CA PRO A 4 6.16 10.40 19.08
C PRO A 4 6.64 9.25 18.20
N GLY A 5 7.86 9.31 17.69
CA GLY A 5 8.39 8.27 16.82
C GLY A 5 8.49 6.91 17.48
N SER A 6 8.79 6.85 18.80
CA SER A 6 8.92 5.59 19.51
C SER A 6 7.58 4.99 19.91
N ALA A 7 6.53 5.83 20.01
CA ALA A 7 5.21 5.37 20.37
C ALA A 7 4.36 5.01 19.16
N ASP A 8 4.72 5.52 17.99
CA ASP A 8 3.92 5.35 16.78
C ASP A 8 4.08 3.96 16.18
N ARG A 9 2.99 3.53 15.60
CA ARG A 9 2.92 2.25 14.90
C ARG A 9 2.45 2.46 13.48
N VAL A 10 2.52 1.42 12.67
CA VAL A 10 2.09 1.45 11.28
C VAL A 10 0.70 2.09 11.14
N ARG A 11 -0.23 1.73 12.02
CA ARG A 11 -1.60 2.28 11.93
C ARG A 11 -1.66 3.80 12.04
N ASP A 12 -0.66 4.40 12.66
CA ASP A 12 -0.62 5.86 12.84
C ASP A 12 -0.09 6.59 11.60
N ALA A 13 0.60 5.88 10.72
CA ALA A 13 1.25 6.47 9.55
C ALA A 13 0.72 5.95 8.22
N MET A 14 -0.06 4.87 8.23
CA MET A 14 -0.60 4.29 7.00
C MET A 14 -1.64 5.21 6.37
N ILE A 15 -1.84 5.04 5.07
CA ILE A 15 -2.93 5.67 4.35
C ILE A 15 -4.16 4.80 4.57
N PRO A 16 -5.17 5.27 5.30
CA PRO A 16 -6.35 4.45 5.53
C PRO A 16 -7.24 4.43 4.28
N GLU A 17 -8.11 3.43 4.22
CA GLU A 17 -9.13 3.33 3.17
C GLU A 17 -8.54 3.49 1.77
N PRO A 18 -7.59 2.61 1.38
CA PRO A 18 -7.03 2.67 0.04
C PRO A 18 -8.11 2.36 -1.01
N ARG A 19 -7.84 2.74 -2.26
CA ARG A 19 -8.75 2.42 -3.36
C ARG A 19 -8.95 0.92 -3.43
N SER A 20 -10.18 0.48 -3.18
CA SER A 20 -10.48 -0.94 -3.07
C SER A 20 -11.71 -1.31 -3.90
N LEU A 21 -11.70 -2.52 -4.41
CA LEU A 21 -12.83 -3.10 -5.14
C LEU A 21 -13.11 -4.48 -4.58
N ASP A 22 -14.38 -4.88 -4.67
CA ASP A 22 -14.74 -6.26 -4.39
C ASP A 22 -14.21 -7.17 -5.50
N ALA A 23 -13.83 -8.38 -5.14
CA ALA A 23 -13.28 -9.34 -6.09
C ALA A 23 -14.20 -9.62 -7.27
N SER A 24 -15.52 -9.40 -7.12
CA SER A 24 -16.50 -9.61 -8.18
C SER A 24 -16.60 -8.45 -9.16
N ALA A 25 -15.94 -7.33 -8.90
CA ALA A 25 -15.99 -6.16 -9.78
C ALA A 25 -15.28 -6.45 -11.11
N PRO A 26 -15.75 -5.85 -12.21
CA PRO A 26 -15.08 -6.06 -13.50
C PRO A 26 -13.74 -5.34 -13.58
N ALA A 27 -12.83 -5.92 -14.35
CA ALA A 27 -11.51 -5.32 -14.56
C ALA A 27 -11.62 -3.89 -15.12
N GLN A 28 -12.67 -3.62 -15.89
CA GLN A 28 -12.92 -2.28 -16.43
C GLN A 28 -12.99 -1.23 -15.31
N GLU A 29 -13.58 -1.58 -14.19
CA GLU A 29 -13.70 -0.64 -13.06
C GLU A 29 -12.33 -0.34 -12.46
N ALA A 30 -11.48 -1.35 -12.34
CA ALA A 30 -10.10 -1.13 -11.90
C ALA A 30 -9.38 -0.21 -12.89
N GLY A 31 -9.60 -0.43 -14.18
CA GLY A 31 -9.05 0.41 -15.23
C GLY A 31 -9.47 1.87 -15.09
N SER A 32 -10.74 2.11 -14.75
CA SER A 32 -11.24 3.46 -14.53
C SER A 32 -10.49 4.18 -13.41
N HIS A 33 -10.24 3.48 -12.29
CA HIS A 33 -9.46 4.06 -11.21
C HIS A 33 -8.03 4.34 -11.64
N LEU A 34 -7.45 3.44 -12.41
CA LEU A 34 -6.05 3.53 -12.81
C LEU A 34 -5.79 4.50 -13.96
N THR A 35 -6.83 5.12 -14.51
CA THR A 35 -6.62 6.23 -15.46
C THR A 35 -6.09 7.47 -14.76
N GLN A 36 -6.30 7.58 -13.45
CA GLN A 36 -5.81 8.72 -12.69
C GLN A 36 -4.32 8.51 -12.41
N PRO A 37 -3.45 9.48 -12.76
CA PRO A 37 -2.00 9.29 -12.66
C PRO A 37 -1.50 9.01 -11.26
N ASP A 38 -2.17 9.53 -10.23
CA ASP A 38 -1.77 9.36 -8.85
C ASP A 38 -2.22 8.02 -8.25
N VAL A 39 -3.13 7.31 -8.93
CA VAL A 39 -3.56 5.99 -8.48
C VAL A 39 -2.63 4.95 -9.06
N ARG A 40 -1.87 4.28 -8.20
CA ARG A 40 -0.89 3.29 -8.62
C ARG A 40 -1.38 1.87 -8.55
N ALA A 41 -2.36 1.62 -7.69
CA ALA A 41 -2.86 0.28 -7.45
C ALA A 41 -4.29 0.34 -6.96
N VAL A 42 -5.02 -0.71 -7.25
CA VAL A 42 -6.37 -0.93 -6.70
C VAL A 42 -6.31 -2.22 -5.90
N TYR A 43 -6.78 -2.17 -4.69
CA TYR A 43 -6.73 -3.31 -3.77
C TYR A 43 -8.02 -4.08 -3.84
N VAL A 44 -7.91 -5.40 -3.82
CA VAL A 44 -9.05 -6.29 -4.05
C VAL A 44 -9.28 -7.14 -2.80
N SER A 45 -10.52 -7.18 -2.36
CA SER A 45 -10.94 -8.00 -1.21
C SER A 45 -12.25 -8.70 -1.54
N ASP A 46 -12.51 -9.78 -0.83
CA ASP A 46 -13.77 -10.49 -0.91
C ASP A 46 -14.33 -10.71 0.50
N ALA A 47 -15.33 -11.55 0.62
CA ALA A 47 -15.95 -11.81 1.93
C ALA A 47 -14.99 -12.43 2.93
N ASP A 48 -13.94 -13.11 2.46
CA ASP A 48 -12.96 -13.77 3.33
C ASP A 48 -11.76 -12.88 3.66
N GLY A 49 -11.66 -11.71 3.02
CA GLY A 49 -10.60 -10.75 3.31
C GLY A 49 -9.84 -10.27 2.09
N PHE A 50 -8.63 -9.82 2.34
CA PHE A 50 -7.77 -9.25 1.29
C PHE A 50 -7.32 -10.33 0.31
N VAL A 51 -7.52 -10.07 -0.99
CA VAL A 51 -7.18 -11.01 -2.06
C VAL A 51 -5.86 -10.64 -2.74
N GLY A 52 -5.70 -9.37 -3.10
CA GLY A 52 -4.50 -8.97 -3.83
C GLY A 52 -4.62 -7.58 -4.43
N VAL A 53 -3.78 -7.30 -5.40
CA VAL A 53 -3.60 -5.96 -5.96
C VAL A 53 -3.69 -6.02 -7.49
N VAL A 54 -4.35 -5.02 -8.07
CA VAL A 54 -4.39 -4.84 -9.52
C VAL A 54 -3.70 -3.52 -9.86
N THR A 55 -2.71 -3.59 -10.75
CA THR A 55 -1.99 -2.43 -11.24
C THR A 55 -2.20 -2.29 -12.75
N ARG A 56 -1.66 -1.21 -13.34
CA ARG A 56 -1.69 -1.06 -14.79
C ARG A 56 -1.02 -2.23 -15.49
N LYS A 57 0.09 -2.70 -14.93
CA LYS A 57 0.80 -3.87 -15.46
C LYS A 57 -0.09 -5.10 -15.45
N THR A 58 -0.84 -5.31 -14.35
CA THR A 58 -1.76 -6.43 -14.24
C THR A 58 -2.78 -6.39 -15.36
N LEU A 59 -3.38 -5.23 -15.61
CA LEU A 59 -4.38 -5.10 -16.66
C LEU A 59 -3.80 -5.34 -18.04
N VAL A 60 -2.59 -4.83 -18.30
CA VAL A 60 -1.94 -5.05 -19.59
C VAL A 60 -1.67 -6.52 -19.82
N GLN A 61 -1.13 -7.20 -18.83
CA GLN A 61 -0.76 -8.61 -18.97
C GLN A 61 -1.96 -9.55 -19.00
N GLU A 62 -2.91 -9.32 -18.10
CA GLU A 62 -3.98 -10.30 -17.87
C GLU A 62 -5.26 -10.01 -18.65
N VAL A 63 -5.40 -8.81 -19.16
CA VAL A 63 -6.60 -8.44 -19.91
C VAL A 63 -6.24 -8.07 -21.35
N VAL A 64 -5.40 -7.05 -21.54
CA VAL A 64 -5.09 -6.55 -22.88
C VAL A 64 -4.31 -7.58 -23.70
N ALA A 65 -3.15 -8.01 -23.19
CA ALA A 65 -2.32 -8.98 -23.90
C ALA A 65 -2.99 -10.35 -24.03
N ALA A 66 -3.83 -10.69 -23.07
CA ALA A 66 -4.55 -11.95 -23.10
C ALA A 66 -5.78 -11.92 -24.01
N GLY A 67 -6.15 -10.76 -24.54
CA GLY A 67 -7.29 -10.62 -25.44
C GLY A 67 -8.64 -10.83 -24.76
N ARG A 68 -8.73 -10.53 -23.47
CA ARG A 68 -9.95 -10.73 -22.69
C ARG A 68 -10.77 -9.45 -22.61
N ASP A 69 -12.07 -9.61 -22.42
CA ASP A 69 -12.99 -8.47 -22.31
C ASP A 69 -12.94 -7.95 -20.86
N PRO A 70 -12.54 -6.69 -20.66
CA PRO A 70 -12.42 -6.14 -19.30
C PRO A 70 -13.77 -6.04 -18.58
N ARG A 71 -14.89 -6.09 -19.30
CA ARG A 71 -16.21 -6.07 -18.67
C ARG A 71 -16.59 -7.43 -18.10
N GLU A 72 -15.96 -8.50 -18.58
CA GLU A 72 -16.26 -9.86 -18.16
C GLU A 72 -15.25 -10.45 -17.20
N VAL A 73 -14.01 -9.93 -17.21
CA VAL A 73 -12.98 -10.37 -16.29
C VAL A 73 -13.22 -9.72 -14.92
N ARG A 74 -13.22 -10.54 -13.88
CA ARG A 74 -13.39 -10.03 -12.52
C ARG A 74 -12.01 -9.73 -11.93
N VAL A 75 -11.92 -8.66 -11.11
CA VAL A 75 -10.63 -8.29 -10.54
C VAL A 75 -10.06 -9.37 -9.64
N GLY A 76 -10.92 -10.17 -9.00
CA GLY A 76 -10.46 -11.29 -8.17
C GLY A 76 -9.72 -12.37 -8.94
N GLU A 77 -9.99 -12.50 -10.26
CA GLU A 77 -9.32 -13.50 -11.10
C GLU A 77 -7.89 -13.09 -11.43
N ILE A 78 -7.61 -11.78 -11.47
CA ILE A 78 -6.33 -11.28 -11.96
C ILE A 78 -5.50 -10.59 -10.88
N ALA A 79 -6.07 -10.37 -9.71
CA ALA A 79 -5.36 -9.71 -8.61
C ALA A 79 -4.11 -10.50 -8.24
N GLU A 80 -2.99 -9.80 -8.10
CA GLU A 80 -1.72 -10.42 -7.73
C GLU A 80 -1.53 -10.31 -6.24
N GLN A 81 -1.10 -11.40 -5.62
CA GLN A 81 -0.76 -11.36 -4.20
C GLN A 81 0.55 -10.59 -4.04
N PRO A 82 0.60 -9.61 -3.14
CA PRO A 82 1.84 -8.89 -2.90
C PRO A 82 2.86 -9.82 -2.23
N ASN A 83 4.14 -9.53 -2.44
CA ASN A 83 5.19 -10.29 -1.80
C ASN A 83 5.18 -10.12 -0.29
N TRP A 84 4.72 -8.95 0.17
CA TRP A 84 4.80 -8.57 1.57
C TRP A 84 3.52 -7.90 2.02
N THR A 85 3.12 -8.14 3.25
CA THR A 85 2.10 -7.37 3.96
C THR A 85 2.67 -7.05 5.34
N ILE A 86 2.07 -6.09 6.03
CA ILE A 86 2.57 -5.71 7.35
C ILE A 86 1.39 -5.53 8.29
N ASP A 87 1.61 -5.86 9.56
CA ASP A 87 0.60 -5.71 10.60
C ASP A 87 0.56 -4.26 11.07
N PRO A 88 -0.63 -3.72 11.38
CA PRO A 88 -0.74 -2.32 11.79
C PRO A 88 -0.10 -2.00 13.14
N ASP A 89 0.21 -2.99 13.94
CA ASP A 89 0.79 -2.76 15.26
C ASP A 89 2.32 -2.79 15.29
N VAL A 90 2.96 -2.99 14.14
CA VAL A 90 4.42 -2.94 14.05
C VAL A 90 4.90 -1.51 14.33
N PRO A 91 5.94 -1.33 15.17
CA PRO A 91 6.51 -0.01 15.40
C PRO A 91 7.07 0.60 14.11
N LEU A 92 6.98 1.92 13.97
CA LEU A 92 7.35 2.59 12.73
C LEU A 92 8.82 2.41 12.34
N ASP A 93 9.72 2.43 13.29
CA ASP A 93 11.15 2.25 12.99
C ASP A 93 11.43 0.84 12.48
N GLU A 94 10.77 -0.16 13.06
CA GLU A 94 10.86 -1.53 12.58
C GLU A 94 10.25 -1.67 11.18
N ALA A 95 9.10 -1.03 10.97
CA ALA A 95 8.44 -1.07 9.67
C ALA A 95 9.31 -0.47 8.58
N PHE A 96 9.97 0.66 8.87
CA PHE A 96 10.85 1.29 7.90
C PHE A 96 12.03 0.37 7.53
N ALA A 97 12.61 -0.27 8.53
CA ALA A 97 13.70 -1.22 8.30
C ALA A 97 13.24 -2.39 7.42
N LEU A 98 12.02 -2.89 7.65
CA LEU A 98 11.45 -3.96 6.84
C LEU A 98 11.24 -3.52 5.39
N LEU A 99 10.69 -2.33 5.17
CA LEU A 99 10.47 -1.85 3.82
C LEU A 99 11.78 -1.65 3.07
N GLU A 100 12.83 -1.23 3.77
CA GLU A 100 14.17 -1.12 3.16
C GLU A 100 14.73 -2.49 2.83
N GLU A 101 14.63 -3.43 3.77
CA GLU A 101 15.10 -4.79 3.54
C GLU A 101 14.40 -5.44 2.36
N TRP A 102 13.09 -5.25 2.23
CA TRP A 102 12.30 -5.81 1.17
C TRP A 102 12.42 -5.03 -0.14
N ASP A 103 13.04 -3.87 -0.12
CA ASP A 103 13.08 -2.93 -1.24
C ASP A 103 11.68 -2.64 -1.75
N ALA A 104 10.77 -2.42 -0.82
CA ALA A 104 9.37 -2.18 -1.11
C ALA A 104 9.02 -0.72 -0.91
N GLU A 105 8.32 -0.12 -1.87
CA GLU A 105 7.85 1.26 -1.77
C GLU A 105 6.48 1.34 -1.10
N ARG A 106 5.62 0.37 -1.38
CA ARG A 106 4.28 0.34 -0.83
C ARG A 106 3.96 -1.08 -0.37
N VAL A 107 3.36 -1.18 0.80
CA VAL A 107 3.02 -2.48 1.38
C VAL A 107 1.61 -2.40 1.95
N PRO A 108 0.74 -3.34 1.61
CA PRO A 108 -0.59 -3.40 2.21
C PRO A 108 -0.50 -3.67 3.70
N VAL A 109 -1.32 -2.97 4.46
CA VAL A 109 -1.44 -3.18 5.89
C VAL A 109 -2.66 -4.06 6.13
N VAL A 110 -2.44 -5.22 6.71
CA VAL A 110 -3.48 -6.23 6.87
C VAL A 110 -3.60 -6.62 8.34
N GLU A 111 -4.82 -6.59 8.85
CA GLU A 111 -5.11 -6.97 10.24
C GLU A 111 -6.13 -8.09 10.22
N ALA A 112 -5.75 -9.25 10.74
CA ALA A 112 -6.63 -10.42 10.79
C ALA A 112 -7.24 -10.74 9.41
N GLY A 113 -6.41 -10.64 8.36
CA GLY A 113 -6.84 -10.95 7.01
C GLY A 113 -7.55 -9.81 6.28
N VAL A 114 -7.80 -8.70 6.95
CA VAL A 114 -8.54 -7.57 6.39
C VAL A 114 -7.59 -6.43 6.06
N LEU A 115 -7.71 -5.90 4.85
CA LEU A 115 -6.92 -4.72 4.45
C LEU A 115 -7.42 -3.50 5.21
N VAL A 116 -6.52 -2.85 5.95
CA VAL A 116 -6.87 -1.66 6.72
C VAL A 116 -6.16 -0.40 6.24
N GLY A 117 -5.15 -0.54 5.40
CA GLY A 117 -4.44 0.62 4.87
C GLY A 117 -3.29 0.22 3.98
N VAL A 118 -2.50 1.20 3.59
CA VAL A 118 -1.28 1.01 2.80
C VAL A 118 -0.18 1.83 3.43
N LEU A 119 0.99 1.22 3.58
CA LEU A 119 2.17 1.92 4.10
C LEU A 119 3.10 2.27 2.95
N SER A 120 3.47 3.53 2.85
CA SER A 120 4.39 4.03 1.83
C SER A 120 5.75 4.31 2.46
N ARG A 121 6.82 3.78 1.86
CA ARG A 121 8.17 3.99 2.38
C ARG A 121 8.54 5.47 2.39
N SER A 122 8.23 6.18 1.32
CA SER A 122 8.57 7.60 1.24
C SER A 122 7.80 8.43 2.26
N ALA A 123 6.51 8.13 2.46
CA ALA A 123 5.72 8.81 3.48
C ALA A 123 6.24 8.52 4.88
N LEU A 124 6.62 7.28 5.13
CA LEU A 124 7.18 6.86 6.40
C LEU A 124 8.52 7.54 6.67
N GLN A 125 9.36 7.62 5.65
CA GLN A 125 10.65 8.30 5.76
C GLN A 125 10.48 9.77 6.13
N ARG A 126 9.52 10.46 5.49
CA ARG A 126 9.23 11.85 5.83
C ARG A 126 8.76 11.99 7.28
N ARG A 127 7.89 11.09 7.72
CA ARG A 127 7.38 11.14 9.09
C ARG A 127 8.50 10.94 10.11
N LEU A 128 9.38 9.98 9.87
CA LEU A 128 10.51 9.74 10.78
C LEU A 128 11.47 10.91 10.80
N ALA A 129 11.68 11.57 9.66
CA ALA A 129 12.53 12.75 9.59
C ALA A 129 11.92 13.92 10.37
N GLU A 130 10.60 14.07 10.34
CA GLU A 130 9.90 15.11 11.09
C GLU A 130 10.01 14.91 12.60
N ASP A 131 10.17 13.66 13.03
CA ASP A 131 10.28 13.34 14.44
C ASP A 131 11.69 13.54 14.98
N GLU A 132 12.66 13.81 14.09
CA GLU A 132 14.03 14.05 14.52
C GLU A 132 14.18 15.46 15.07
N PRO A 133 15.04 15.65 16.09
CA PRO A 133 15.25 16.98 16.64
C PRO A 133 15.95 17.89 15.63
N PRO A 134 15.70 19.20 15.67
CA PRO A 134 16.27 20.14 14.72
C PRO A 134 17.76 20.46 14.96
N ALA A 135 18.42 19.77 15.85
CA ALA A 135 19.80 20.06 16.21
C ALA A 135 20.74 20.03 15.00
N ASP A 136 20.43 19.20 14.03
CA ASP A 136 21.25 19.09 12.82
C ASP A 136 21.24 20.39 12.01
N LEU A 137 20.12 21.07 11.99
CA LEU A 137 20.00 22.33 11.28
C LEU A 137 20.86 23.41 11.95
N ASP A 138 20.90 23.40 13.26
CA ASP A 138 21.74 24.33 13.99
C ASP A 138 23.21 24.10 13.67
N ALA A 139 23.61 22.85 13.60
CA ALA A 139 24.97 22.51 13.26
C ALA A 139 25.36 22.95 11.87
N LEU A 140 24.42 22.87 10.94
CA LEU A 140 24.66 23.27 9.55
C LEU A 140 24.80 24.77 9.36
N GLU A 141 24.22 25.54 10.22
CA GLU A 141 24.28 26.99 10.14
C GLU A 141 25.62 27.57 10.62
N LEU A 142 26.38 26.78 11.29
CA LEU A 142 27.66 27.20 11.77
C LEU A 142 28.73 27.02 10.71
#